data_49e09e85218cae5fb1c0d5859c6511fc
#
_entry.id   49e09e85218cae5fb1c0d5859c6511fc
#
_cell.length_a   1.000
_cell.length_b   1.000
_cell.length_c   1.000
_cell.angle_alpha   90.00
_cell.angle_beta   90.00
_cell.angle_gamma   90.00
#
_symmetry.space_group_name_H-M   'P 1'
#
loop_
_entity.id
_entity.type
_entity.pdbx_description
1 polymer ?
#
loop_
_entity_poly.entity_id
_entity_poly.type
_entity_poly.pdbx_seq_one_letter_code
_entity_poly.pdbx_strand_id
1 'polypeptide(L)'
;MRITNQMISNNSLRNMQKTMMNVDNRTTQMETGKKITKASEDPVIAVRALKLRTMVSQLEQYKDKNIGDAESWLKITTTSLDNITKRLEDIQSYCTQGSTDTFNTSDRSAIIDVLKEMQDMINSEGNSTYAGRYIFTGFKTDRSLAFNETDDVSKYSYRITQHMTPDDLDMKTVVLNGVDYTKVDDYIGGTENYVKIDKQQVYRLNLAYEGINQKDSQGNTALSLKAQDAAGNTIDLSGFTQTVKTTKDSATYYQVGPDDINIIEETGEIIFGENVYNTLKQADDIVVDYAKNKFEAGDLRPEHYFDCTQFTEQSDGTTKEVTYDTYEKAQGIYYEVNFSQNIQVNTEGKKIINDDMSNNINDLIYTLQELDAAEKTQTKLKNMLADRQYASNDTAVKQINAMLEDVNVEIAIKKETMQKTFAKNITNFQGYMDEVSAIQSDVGSRMTKLDMIKTRVTEQYSTFKDLKSENEDVSTEEAALNFKEANVVYEAALAATSNLIRASLLDYL
;
A
#
# COMPACT_ATOMS: atom_id res chain seq x y z
N MET A 1 12.86 67.95 -58.72
CA MET A 1 11.48 68.01 -58.21
C MET A 1 11.27 69.33 -57.50
N ARG A 2 10.26 70.09 -57.89
CA ARG A 2 9.88 71.32 -57.14
C ARG A 2 9.14 70.85 -55.89
N ILE A 3 9.72 71.06 -54.71
CA ILE A 3 9.08 70.80 -53.43
C ILE A 3 8.06 71.89 -53.18
N THR A 4 6.79 71.62 -53.15
CA THR A 4 5.72 72.60 -52.87
C THR A 4 5.61 72.80 -51.36
N ASN A 5 5.24 74.05 -50.92
CA ASN A 5 5.00 74.32 -49.49
C ASN A 5 4.05 73.39 -48.84
N GLN A 6 3.05 72.88 -49.58
CA GLN A 6 2.09 71.90 -49.13
C GLN A 6 2.72 70.50 -48.84
N MET A 7 3.75 70.11 -49.65
CA MET A 7 4.52 68.89 -49.37
C MET A 7 5.36 69.01 -48.11
N ILE A 8 5.96 70.20 -47.88
CA ILE A 8 6.75 70.45 -46.65
C ILE A 8 5.82 70.39 -45.41
N SER A 9 4.66 71.09 -45.49
CA SER A 9 3.67 71.10 -44.41
C SER A 9 3.14 69.70 -44.09
N ASN A 10 2.75 68.89 -45.09
CA ASN A 10 2.29 67.54 -44.91
C ASN A 10 3.37 66.62 -44.36
N ASN A 11 4.64 66.82 -44.75
CA ASN A 11 5.75 66.03 -44.23
C ASN A 11 6.03 66.35 -42.73
N SER A 12 5.97 67.69 -42.41
CA SER A 12 6.12 68.14 -41.02
C SER A 12 5.01 67.62 -40.12
N LEU A 13 3.75 67.64 -40.59
CA LEU A 13 2.62 67.05 -39.83
C LEU A 13 2.78 65.56 -39.62
N ARG A 14 3.22 64.76 -40.62
CA ARG A 14 3.52 63.37 -40.46
C ARG A 14 4.63 63.10 -39.46
N ASN A 15 5.69 63.94 -39.50
CA ASN A 15 6.78 63.80 -38.53
C ASN A 15 6.32 64.12 -37.10
N MET A 16 5.51 65.18 -36.93
CA MET A 16 4.90 65.52 -35.64
C MET A 16 3.99 64.37 -35.08
N GLN A 17 3.17 63.80 -35.98
CA GLN A 17 2.36 62.60 -35.58
C GLN A 17 3.24 61.44 -35.14
N LYS A 18 4.37 61.19 -35.83
CA LYS A 18 5.32 60.15 -35.42
C LYS A 18 5.96 60.45 -34.07
N THR A 19 6.35 61.65 -33.78
CA THR A 19 6.91 62.02 -32.46
C THR A 19 5.87 61.97 -31.37
N MET A 20 4.61 62.35 -31.63
CA MET A 20 3.49 62.16 -30.70
C MET A 20 3.23 60.70 -30.37
N MET A 21 3.22 59.80 -31.36
CA MET A 21 3.12 58.37 -31.17
C MET A 21 4.29 57.82 -30.35
N ASN A 22 5.49 58.32 -30.51
CA ASN A 22 6.64 57.92 -29.71
C ASN A 22 6.50 58.37 -28.25
N VAL A 23 6.01 59.59 -27.99
CA VAL A 23 5.68 60.01 -26.59
C VAL A 23 4.64 59.14 -25.99
N ASP A 24 3.55 58.79 -26.69
CA ASP A 24 2.50 57.89 -26.22
C ASP A 24 3.07 56.51 -25.85
N ASN A 25 3.91 55.92 -26.71
CA ASN A 25 4.58 54.65 -26.42
C ASN A 25 5.49 54.72 -25.19
N ARG A 26 6.26 55.83 -25.02
CA ARG A 26 7.15 56.02 -23.85
C ARG A 26 6.36 56.27 -22.56
N THR A 27 5.22 56.95 -22.65
CA THR A 27 4.29 57.09 -21.53
C THR A 27 3.76 55.73 -21.09
N THR A 28 3.32 54.92 -22.05
CA THR A 28 2.83 53.55 -21.77
C THR A 28 3.92 52.67 -21.17
N GLN A 29 5.17 52.76 -21.67
CA GLN A 29 6.33 52.06 -21.08
C GLN A 29 6.59 52.46 -19.62
N MET A 30 6.50 53.76 -19.33
CA MET A 30 6.70 54.31 -17.98
C MET A 30 5.57 53.90 -17.03
N GLU A 31 4.31 53.89 -17.50
CA GLU A 31 3.16 53.51 -16.71
C GLU A 31 3.10 51.98 -16.41
N THR A 32 3.47 51.16 -17.41
CA THR A 32 3.37 49.68 -17.30
C THR A 32 4.66 49.04 -16.84
N GLY A 33 5.80 49.71 -16.92
CA GLY A 33 7.13 49.13 -16.66
C GLY A 33 7.53 48.07 -17.72
N LYS A 34 6.84 48.00 -18.86
CA LYS A 34 7.10 47.02 -19.91
C LYS A 34 7.68 47.64 -21.15
N LYS A 35 8.68 46.97 -21.78
CA LYS A 35 9.30 47.40 -23.03
C LYS A 35 8.31 47.47 -24.19
N ILE A 36 7.40 46.47 -24.23
CA ILE A 36 6.34 46.38 -25.23
C ILE A 36 5.02 46.01 -24.56
N THR A 37 3.92 46.53 -25.06
CA THR A 37 2.56 46.20 -24.63
C THR A 37 1.81 45.38 -25.67
N LYS A 38 2.17 45.53 -26.94
CA LYS A 38 1.56 44.81 -28.06
C LYS A 38 2.62 44.05 -28.85
N ALA A 39 2.29 42.82 -29.27
CA ALA A 39 3.20 41.99 -30.07
C ALA A 39 3.61 42.63 -31.43
N SER A 40 2.82 43.60 -31.94
CA SER A 40 3.11 44.35 -33.16
C SER A 40 4.21 45.41 -33.00
N GLU A 41 4.55 45.82 -31.77
CA GLU A 41 5.59 46.82 -31.49
C GLU A 41 7.00 46.25 -31.72
N ASP A 42 7.24 45.02 -31.18
CA ASP A 42 8.46 44.25 -31.45
C ASP A 42 8.14 42.74 -31.41
N PRO A 43 7.99 42.08 -32.59
CA PRO A 43 7.70 40.69 -32.68
C PRO A 43 8.77 39.75 -32.05
N VAL A 44 10.04 40.18 -32.05
CA VAL A 44 11.15 39.37 -31.51
C VAL A 44 11.07 39.30 -29.99
N ILE A 45 10.93 40.49 -29.35
CA ILE A 45 10.72 40.57 -27.90
C ILE A 45 9.44 39.82 -27.51
N ALA A 46 8.34 39.97 -28.26
CA ALA A 46 7.06 39.33 -27.99
C ALA A 46 7.14 37.79 -28.02
N VAL A 47 7.76 37.20 -29.05
CA VAL A 47 7.92 35.74 -29.15
C VAL A 47 8.81 35.20 -28.03
N ARG A 48 9.89 35.92 -27.70
CA ARG A 48 10.79 35.54 -26.60
C ARG A 48 10.08 35.64 -25.26
N ALA A 49 9.29 36.68 -25.04
CA ALA A 49 8.47 36.90 -23.86
C ALA A 49 7.48 35.71 -23.62
N LEU A 50 6.75 35.33 -24.69
CA LEU A 50 5.82 34.18 -24.61
C LEU A 50 6.52 32.87 -24.20
N LYS A 51 7.69 32.58 -24.81
CA LYS A 51 8.47 31.40 -24.45
C LYS A 51 8.92 31.43 -22.99
N LEU A 52 9.46 32.59 -22.55
CA LEU A 52 9.93 32.72 -21.16
C LEU A 52 8.79 32.65 -20.15
N ARG A 53 7.63 33.25 -20.44
CA ARG A 53 6.42 33.16 -19.61
C ARG A 53 5.95 31.68 -19.46
N THR A 54 5.91 30.94 -20.57
CA THR A 54 5.54 29.53 -20.57
C THR A 54 6.51 28.72 -19.71
N MET A 55 7.84 28.92 -19.88
CA MET A 55 8.85 28.23 -19.07
C MET A 55 8.75 28.56 -17.59
N VAL A 56 8.58 29.84 -17.24
CA VAL A 56 8.39 30.26 -15.83
C VAL A 56 7.15 29.64 -15.22
N SER A 57 6.01 29.65 -15.96
CA SER A 57 4.77 29.04 -15.46
C SER A 57 4.87 27.52 -15.28
N GLN A 58 5.56 26.82 -16.18
CA GLN A 58 5.82 25.40 -16.05
C GLN A 58 6.72 25.08 -14.85
N LEU A 59 7.82 25.84 -14.67
CA LEU A 59 8.72 25.66 -13.53
C LEU A 59 8.04 26.00 -12.20
N GLU A 60 7.14 26.98 -12.19
CA GLU A 60 6.31 27.32 -11.03
C GLU A 60 5.38 26.16 -10.67
N GLN A 61 4.73 25.54 -11.65
CA GLN A 61 3.90 24.36 -11.43
C GLN A 61 4.72 23.18 -10.88
N TYR A 62 5.90 22.93 -11.45
CA TYR A 62 6.77 21.87 -10.93
C TYR A 62 7.20 22.15 -9.49
N LYS A 63 7.67 23.40 -9.21
CA LYS A 63 8.20 23.79 -7.91
C LYS A 63 7.14 23.78 -6.80
N ASP A 64 5.99 24.44 -7.07
CA ASP A 64 5.02 24.77 -6.01
C ASP A 64 3.91 23.70 -5.87
N LYS A 65 3.72 22.83 -6.89
CA LYS A 65 2.70 21.79 -6.87
C LYS A 65 3.29 20.39 -6.95
N ASN A 66 3.86 20.01 -8.09
CA ASN A 66 4.22 18.63 -8.36
C ASN A 66 5.29 18.09 -7.40
N ILE A 67 6.32 18.89 -7.11
CA ILE A 67 7.38 18.52 -6.16
C ILE A 67 6.83 18.51 -4.73
N GLY A 68 6.00 19.48 -4.35
CA GLY A 68 5.39 19.55 -3.02
C GLY A 68 4.47 18.35 -2.74
N ASP A 69 3.67 17.95 -3.73
CA ASP A 69 2.81 16.77 -3.63
C ASP A 69 3.63 15.48 -3.54
N ALA A 70 4.68 15.33 -4.37
CA ALA A 70 5.58 14.18 -4.33
C ALA A 70 6.31 14.07 -3.00
N GLU A 71 6.83 15.18 -2.46
CA GLU A 71 7.51 15.25 -1.17
C GLU A 71 6.57 14.83 -0.01
N SER A 72 5.35 15.33 -0.04
CA SER A 72 4.34 15.00 0.98
C SER A 72 3.95 13.52 0.95
N TRP A 73 3.75 12.96 -0.25
CA TRP A 73 3.47 11.54 -0.43
C TRP A 73 4.59 10.66 0.12
N LEU A 74 5.83 10.91 -0.31
CA LEU A 74 7.00 10.15 0.16
C LEU A 74 7.23 10.28 1.66
N LYS A 75 6.98 11.46 2.24
CA LYS A 75 7.11 11.69 3.69
C LYS A 75 6.10 10.88 4.51
N ILE A 76 4.83 10.84 4.07
CA ILE A 76 3.81 10.02 4.74
C ILE A 76 4.20 8.54 4.60
N THR A 77 4.64 8.10 3.41
CA THR A 77 5.13 6.73 3.19
C THR A 77 6.25 6.38 4.17
N THR A 78 7.25 7.25 4.35
CA THR A 78 8.35 7.02 5.31
C THR A 78 7.81 6.90 6.74
N THR A 79 6.89 7.79 7.14
CA THR A 79 6.33 7.76 8.51
C THR A 79 5.57 6.46 8.77
N SER A 80 4.75 5.99 7.81
CA SER A 80 4.03 4.72 7.95
C SER A 80 4.98 3.53 8.00
N LEU A 81 6.04 3.52 7.17
CA LEU A 81 7.08 2.47 7.21
C LEU A 81 7.82 2.44 8.56
N ASP A 82 8.15 3.60 9.13
CA ASP A 82 8.78 3.70 10.45
C ASP A 82 7.87 3.15 11.56
N ASN A 83 6.57 3.40 11.47
CA ASN A 83 5.61 2.87 12.43
C ASN A 83 5.45 1.35 12.29
N ILE A 84 5.36 0.82 11.06
CA ILE A 84 5.33 -0.62 10.80
C ILE A 84 6.58 -1.30 11.37
N THR A 85 7.77 -0.76 11.09
CA THR A 85 9.04 -1.31 11.62
C THR A 85 9.02 -1.43 13.14
N LYS A 86 8.56 -0.37 13.85
CA LYS A 86 8.44 -0.42 15.30
C LYS A 86 7.51 -1.51 15.81
N ARG A 87 6.36 -1.73 15.11
CA ARG A 87 5.44 -2.81 15.51
C ARG A 87 6.07 -4.19 15.27
N LEU A 88 6.81 -4.35 14.17
CA LEU A 88 7.55 -5.60 13.91
C LEU A 88 8.65 -5.85 14.96
N GLU A 89 9.37 -4.82 15.40
CA GLU A 89 10.35 -4.89 16.50
C GLU A 89 9.66 -5.31 17.81
N ASP A 90 8.52 -4.72 18.13
CA ASP A 90 7.74 -5.07 19.31
C ASP A 90 7.29 -6.54 19.27
N ILE A 91 6.76 -7.04 18.12
CA ILE A 91 6.36 -8.44 17.93
C ILE A 91 7.58 -9.36 18.08
N GLN A 92 8.72 -9.04 17.47
CA GLN A 92 9.95 -9.81 17.59
C GLN A 92 10.44 -9.89 19.05
N SER A 93 10.26 -8.82 19.84
CA SER A 93 10.55 -8.83 21.25
C SER A 93 9.67 -9.83 22.02
N TYR A 94 8.36 -9.89 21.72
CA TYR A 94 7.47 -10.92 22.27
C TYR A 94 7.85 -12.32 21.80
N CYS A 95 8.29 -12.48 20.56
CA CYS A 95 8.79 -13.75 20.06
C CYS A 95 10.01 -14.23 20.87
N THR A 96 10.93 -13.33 21.18
CA THR A 96 12.10 -13.64 22.00
C THR A 96 11.69 -14.08 23.42
N GLN A 97 10.75 -13.38 24.03
CA GLN A 97 10.24 -13.71 25.37
C GLN A 97 9.50 -15.08 25.35
N GLY A 98 8.64 -15.31 24.37
CA GLY A 98 7.87 -16.55 24.26
C GLY A 98 8.71 -17.79 23.97
N SER A 99 9.83 -17.62 23.26
CA SER A 99 10.77 -18.72 22.98
C SER A 99 11.47 -19.23 24.24
N THR A 100 11.59 -18.43 25.29
CA THR A 100 12.29 -18.75 26.55
C THR A 100 11.38 -19.25 27.68
N ASP A 101 10.07 -19.46 27.40
CA ASP A 101 9.08 -19.98 28.37
C ASP A 101 8.88 -19.13 29.64
N THR A 102 8.95 -17.82 29.48
CA THR A 102 8.79 -16.88 30.60
C THR A 102 7.34 -16.50 30.89
N PHE A 103 6.39 -16.89 30.03
CA PHE A 103 4.99 -16.50 30.14
C PHE A 103 4.18 -17.40 31.07
N ASN A 104 3.56 -16.82 32.08
CA ASN A 104 2.49 -17.47 32.82
C ASN A 104 1.12 -17.33 32.10
N THR A 105 0.08 -18.03 32.59
CA THR A 105 -1.26 -18.04 31.97
C THR A 105 -1.86 -16.63 31.84
N SER A 106 -1.64 -15.75 32.84
CA SER A 106 -2.13 -14.36 32.82
C SER A 106 -1.43 -13.52 31.76
N ASP A 107 -0.10 -13.70 31.64
CA ASP A 107 0.70 -12.95 30.66
C ASP A 107 0.34 -13.35 29.24
N ARG A 108 0.08 -14.64 28.98
CA ARG A 108 -0.31 -15.13 27.65
C ARG A 108 -1.60 -14.49 27.15
N SER A 109 -2.62 -14.35 28.00
CA SER A 109 -3.87 -13.68 27.59
C SER A 109 -3.63 -12.24 27.19
N ALA A 110 -2.81 -11.50 27.97
CA ALA A 110 -2.46 -10.12 27.64
C ALA A 110 -1.67 -10.01 26.33
N ILE A 111 -0.76 -10.96 26.07
CA ILE A 111 0.05 -10.98 24.84
C ILE A 111 -0.82 -11.26 23.60
N ILE A 112 -1.82 -12.14 23.70
CA ILE A 112 -2.79 -12.39 22.61
C ILE A 112 -3.46 -11.07 22.21
N ASP A 113 -3.95 -10.30 23.18
CA ASP A 113 -4.62 -9.03 22.91
C ASP A 113 -3.65 -8.01 22.30
N VAL A 114 -2.42 -7.95 22.80
CA VAL A 114 -1.38 -7.04 22.27
C VAL A 114 -0.97 -7.42 20.84
N LEU A 115 -0.80 -8.71 20.52
CA LEU A 115 -0.47 -9.16 19.17
C LEU A 115 -1.57 -8.81 18.16
N LYS A 116 -2.84 -8.96 18.54
CA LYS A 116 -3.98 -8.53 17.72
C LYS A 116 -3.97 -7.02 17.49
N GLU A 117 -3.76 -6.24 18.55
CA GLU A 117 -3.69 -4.78 18.44
C GLU A 117 -2.53 -4.33 17.53
N MET A 118 -1.38 -5.02 17.60
CA MET A 118 -0.24 -4.74 16.71
C MET A 118 -0.55 -5.08 15.25
N GLN A 119 -1.25 -6.17 14.99
CA GLN A 119 -1.71 -6.53 13.65
C GLN A 119 -2.67 -5.48 13.09
N ASP A 120 -3.64 -5.04 13.89
CA ASP A 120 -4.58 -3.98 13.51
C ASP A 120 -3.86 -2.65 13.24
N MET A 121 -2.85 -2.30 14.04
CA MET A 121 -2.03 -1.11 13.81
C MET A 121 -1.25 -1.20 12.50
N ILE A 122 -0.63 -2.36 12.18
CA ILE A 122 0.08 -2.58 10.91
C ILE A 122 -0.89 -2.42 9.73
N ASN A 123 -2.08 -3.02 9.80
CA ASN A 123 -3.10 -2.90 8.76
C ASN A 123 -3.62 -1.46 8.62
N SER A 124 -3.74 -0.73 9.73
CA SER A 124 -4.12 0.68 9.74
C SER A 124 -3.06 1.57 9.08
N GLU A 125 -1.76 1.30 9.31
CA GLU A 125 -0.68 2.01 8.59
C GLU A 125 -0.71 1.70 7.10
N GLY A 126 -1.06 0.47 6.70
CA GLY A 126 -1.31 0.09 5.31
C GLY A 126 -2.43 0.90 4.66
N ASN A 127 -3.39 1.38 5.45
CA ASN A 127 -4.50 2.22 5.01
C ASN A 127 -4.19 3.74 5.07
N SER A 128 -2.93 4.13 5.22
CA SER A 128 -2.53 5.55 5.23
C SER A 128 -2.90 6.27 3.95
N THR A 129 -3.34 7.53 4.09
CA THR A 129 -3.84 8.33 2.97
C THR A 129 -3.10 9.65 2.81
N TYR A 130 -2.97 10.11 1.56
CA TYR A 130 -2.57 11.46 1.20
C TYR A 130 -3.61 12.11 0.29
N ALA A 131 -4.13 13.26 0.67
CA ALA A 131 -5.16 14.01 -0.08
C ALA A 131 -6.38 13.14 -0.49
N GLY A 132 -6.82 12.23 0.40
CA GLY A 132 -7.93 11.32 0.17
C GLY A 132 -7.63 10.13 -0.73
N ARG A 133 -6.35 9.85 -1.00
CA ARG A 133 -5.88 8.69 -1.77
C ARG A 133 -5.05 7.78 -0.89
N TYR A 134 -5.30 6.48 -0.94
CA TYR A 134 -4.47 5.49 -0.27
C TYR A 134 -3.11 5.37 -0.94
N ILE A 135 -2.03 5.38 -0.13
CA ILE A 135 -0.66 5.51 -0.65
C ILE A 135 -0.02 4.18 -1.05
N PHE A 136 -0.51 3.04 -0.50
CA PHE A 136 0.05 1.71 -0.68
C PHE A 136 -0.71 0.83 -1.67
N THR A 137 -1.81 1.30 -2.24
CA THR A 137 -2.75 0.50 -3.04
C THR A 137 -2.50 0.55 -4.56
N GLY A 138 -1.31 0.97 -4.97
CA GLY A 138 -0.95 1.06 -6.39
C GLY A 138 -1.86 2.03 -7.15
N PHE A 139 -2.43 1.58 -8.27
CA PHE A 139 -3.34 2.40 -9.08
C PHE A 139 -4.75 2.54 -8.48
N LYS A 140 -5.13 1.67 -7.54
CA LYS A 140 -6.47 1.65 -6.93
C LYS A 140 -6.51 2.53 -5.67
N THR A 141 -6.10 3.79 -5.80
CA THR A 141 -5.96 4.74 -4.68
C THR A 141 -7.26 5.16 -4.02
N ASP A 142 -8.40 4.73 -4.54
CA ASP A 142 -9.75 4.96 -4.03
C ASP A 142 -10.21 3.90 -3.01
N ARG A 143 -9.41 2.82 -2.83
CA ARG A 143 -9.73 1.71 -1.93
C ARG A 143 -8.62 1.52 -0.92
N SER A 144 -9.00 1.14 0.30
CA SER A 144 -8.07 0.77 1.38
C SER A 144 -7.29 -0.51 1.04
N LEU A 145 -6.14 -0.71 1.65
CA LEU A 145 -5.34 -1.93 1.53
C LEU A 145 -6.00 -3.09 2.28
N ALA A 146 -6.46 -2.83 3.50
CA ALA A 146 -7.28 -3.73 4.32
C ALA A 146 -8.69 -3.17 4.50
N PHE A 147 -9.67 -4.04 4.70
CA PHE A 147 -11.05 -3.62 4.97
C PHE A 147 -11.14 -2.82 6.27
N ASN A 148 -11.82 -1.68 6.23
CA ASN A 148 -12.07 -0.84 7.40
C ASN A 148 -13.33 -1.30 8.15
N GLU A 149 -13.47 -0.94 9.42
CA GLU A 149 -14.68 -1.19 10.22
C GLU A 149 -15.96 -0.58 9.61
N THR A 150 -15.82 0.48 8.81
CA THR A 150 -16.91 1.16 8.14
C THR A 150 -17.32 0.52 6.81
N ASP A 151 -16.54 -0.42 6.31
CA ASP A 151 -16.84 -1.11 5.06
C ASP A 151 -17.97 -2.13 5.27
N ASP A 152 -18.91 -2.17 4.34
CA ASP A 152 -19.93 -3.22 4.32
C ASP A 152 -19.35 -4.48 3.68
N VAL A 153 -18.55 -5.20 4.48
CA VAL A 153 -17.80 -6.39 4.05
C VAL A 153 -18.70 -7.53 3.54
N SER A 154 -19.98 -7.55 3.96
CA SER A 154 -20.95 -8.58 3.56
C SER A 154 -21.29 -8.57 2.07
N LYS A 155 -21.05 -7.46 1.38
CA LYS A 155 -21.32 -7.28 -0.05
C LYS A 155 -20.25 -7.86 -0.97
N TYR A 156 -19.09 -8.19 -0.42
CA TYR A 156 -17.94 -8.61 -1.19
C TYR A 156 -17.71 -10.11 -1.05
N SER A 157 -17.54 -10.77 -2.17
CA SER A 157 -16.99 -12.12 -2.24
C SER A 157 -15.97 -12.18 -3.37
N TYR A 158 -14.98 -13.05 -3.23
CA TYR A 158 -13.90 -13.17 -4.19
C TYR A 158 -13.63 -14.63 -4.55
N ARG A 159 -13.27 -14.85 -5.81
CA ARG A 159 -12.51 -16.01 -6.23
C ARG A 159 -11.06 -15.56 -6.37
N ILE A 160 -10.16 -16.22 -5.66
CA ILE A 160 -8.77 -15.83 -5.48
C ILE A 160 -7.90 -16.92 -6.08
N THR A 161 -6.86 -16.51 -6.81
CA THR A 161 -5.77 -17.37 -7.27
C THR A 161 -4.52 -16.95 -6.52
N GLN A 162 -4.05 -17.81 -5.62
CA GLN A 162 -2.84 -17.57 -4.83
C GLN A 162 -1.70 -18.41 -5.37
N HIS A 163 -0.57 -17.75 -5.63
CA HIS A 163 0.69 -18.36 -6.03
C HIS A 163 1.60 -18.48 -4.83
N MET A 164 2.16 -19.66 -4.64
CA MET A 164 3.01 -20.02 -3.50
C MET A 164 4.22 -20.81 -4.00
N THR A 165 5.25 -20.84 -3.20
CA THR A 165 6.50 -21.55 -3.52
C THR A 165 6.70 -22.74 -2.57
N PRO A 166 7.60 -23.66 -2.86
CA PRO A 166 7.96 -24.73 -1.92
C PRO A 166 8.50 -24.25 -0.57
N ASP A 167 8.99 -23.00 -0.51
CA ASP A 167 9.48 -22.39 0.74
C ASP A 167 8.33 -22.06 1.71
N ASP A 168 7.10 -21.93 1.20
CA ASP A 168 5.89 -21.71 2.00
C ASP A 168 5.36 -23.01 2.63
N LEU A 169 5.91 -24.18 2.23
CA LEU A 169 5.57 -25.47 2.85
C LEU A 169 6.19 -25.55 4.24
N ASP A 170 5.35 -25.65 5.25
CA ASP A 170 5.74 -25.68 6.66
C ASP A 170 5.45 -27.03 7.33
N MET A 171 6.09 -27.26 8.47
CA MET A 171 5.89 -28.44 9.31
C MET A 171 5.31 -28.02 10.66
N LYS A 172 4.12 -28.51 10.99
CA LYS A 172 3.43 -28.25 12.26
C LYS A 172 3.37 -29.51 13.11
N THR A 173 3.64 -29.36 14.40
CA THR A 173 3.38 -30.43 15.38
C THR A 173 1.99 -30.24 15.93
N VAL A 174 1.15 -31.28 15.85
CA VAL A 174 -0.22 -31.27 16.33
C VAL A 174 -0.42 -32.36 17.35
N VAL A 175 -1.37 -32.15 18.29
CA VAL A 175 -1.83 -33.13 19.24
C VAL A 175 -3.14 -33.71 18.73
N LEU A 176 -3.17 -35.01 18.49
CA LEU A 176 -4.39 -35.74 18.15
C LEU A 176 -5.06 -36.26 19.41
N ASN A 177 -6.38 -36.36 19.37
CA ASN A 177 -7.18 -36.86 20.50
C ASN A 177 -6.97 -36.05 21.79
N GLY A 178 -6.92 -34.71 21.67
CA GLY A 178 -6.78 -33.78 22.80
C GLY A 178 -7.82 -34.09 23.89
N VAL A 179 -7.46 -33.90 25.15
CA VAL A 179 -8.29 -34.26 26.29
C VAL A 179 -9.50 -33.34 26.43
N ASP A 180 -10.69 -33.90 26.32
CA ASP A 180 -11.96 -33.19 26.52
C ASP A 180 -12.56 -33.52 27.88
N TYR A 181 -12.47 -32.59 28.83
CA TYR A 181 -13.02 -32.75 30.17
C TYR A 181 -14.56 -32.85 30.19
N THR A 182 -15.27 -32.40 29.16
CA THR A 182 -16.73 -32.44 29.09
C THR A 182 -17.26 -33.88 28.87
N LYS A 183 -16.41 -34.75 28.35
CA LYS A 183 -16.74 -36.14 28.07
C LYS A 183 -16.41 -37.13 29.22
N VAL A 184 -16.00 -36.63 30.38
CA VAL A 184 -15.63 -37.45 31.54
C VAL A 184 -16.76 -38.42 31.94
N ASP A 185 -17.99 -37.96 31.98
CA ASP A 185 -19.17 -38.79 32.35
C ASP A 185 -19.45 -39.88 31.31
N ASP A 186 -19.24 -39.61 30.01
CA ASP A 186 -19.39 -40.57 28.93
C ASP A 186 -18.34 -41.68 29.02
N TYR A 187 -17.09 -41.31 29.34
CA TYR A 187 -16.01 -42.28 29.55
C TYR A 187 -16.23 -43.15 30.81
N ILE A 188 -16.70 -42.54 31.90
CA ILE A 188 -17.04 -43.27 33.14
C ILE A 188 -18.25 -44.19 32.91
N GLY A 189 -19.25 -43.71 32.18
CA GLY A 189 -20.46 -44.46 31.83
C GLY A 189 -20.26 -45.56 30.78
N GLY A 190 -19.11 -45.58 30.11
CA GLY A 190 -18.80 -46.54 29.06
C GLY A 190 -19.57 -46.31 27.76
N THR A 191 -20.14 -45.12 27.58
CA THR A 191 -20.82 -44.70 26.34
C THR A 191 -19.83 -44.31 25.23
N GLU A 192 -18.65 -43.81 25.61
CA GLU A 192 -17.52 -43.56 24.72
C GLU A 192 -16.24 -44.21 25.27
N ASN A 193 -15.31 -44.57 24.38
CA ASN A 193 -14.00 -45.08 24.77
C ASN A 193 -13.00 -43.92 24.82
N TYR A 194 -12.28 -43.79 25.93
CA TYR A 194 -11.21 -42.86 26.06
C TYR A 194 -10.01 -43.28 25.18
N VAL A 195 -9.58 -42.38 24.27
CA VAL A 195 -8.43 -42.59 23.41
C VAL A 195 -7.31 -41.69 23.93
N LYS A 196 -6.13 -42.27 24.16
CA LYS A 196 -4.94 -41.49 24.56
C LYS A 196 -4.52 -40.50 23.48
N ILE A 197 -3.93 -39.42 23.95
CA ILE A 197 -3.35 -38.43 23.05
C ILE A 197 -2.23 -39.04 22.22
N ASP A 198 -2.06 -38.50 21.02
CA ASP A 198 -0.95 -38.81 20.11
C ASP A 198 -0.32 -37.55 19.58
N LYS A 199 0.98 -37.60 19.28
CA LYS A 199 1.74 -36.49 18.72
C LYS A 199 2.06 -36.78 17.26
N GLN A 200 1.59 -35.96 16.34
CA GLN A 200 1.86 -36.11 14.92
C GLN A 200 2.54 -34.85 14.38
N GLN A 201 3.47 -35.03 13.42
CA GLN A 201 3.96 -33.96 12.56
C GLN A 201 3.18 -34.00 11.26
N VAL A 202 2.67 -32.85 10.85
CA VAL A 202 1.93 -32.68 9.61
C VAL A 202 2.63 -31.62 8.74
N TYR A 203 2.60 -31.83 7.44
CA TYR A 203 3.04 -30.85 6.45
C TYR A 203 1.86 -29.97 6.10
N ARG A 204 2.07 -28.67 6.03
CA ARG A 204 0.99 -27.72 5.74
C ARG A 204 1.41 -26.62 4.77
N LEU A 205 0.41 -26.01 4.18
CA LEU A 205 0.46 -24.76 3.45
C LEU A 205 -0.64 -23.86 4.02
N ASN A 206 -0.31 -22.62 4.37
CA ASN A 206 -1.29 -21.65 4.86
C ASN A 206 -1.73 -20.74 3.71
N LEU A 207 -3.04 -20.66 3.50
CA LEU A 207 -3.60 -19.67 2.60
C LEU A 207 -3.62 -18.29 3.25
N ALA A 208 -3.72 -17.26 2.42
CA ALA A 208 -3.76 -15.87 2.88
C ALA A 208 -4.97 -15.53 3.76
N TYR A 209 -6.00 -16.35 3.72
CA TYR A 209 -7.25 -16.10 4.43
C TYR A 209 -7.76 -17.35 5.16
N GLU A 210 -8.32 -17.12 6.34
CA GLU A 210 -9.18 -18.06 7.07
C GLU A 210 -10.61 -18.00 6.49
N GLY A 211 -11.44 -19.02 6.81
CA GLY A 211 -12.85 -19.03 6.37
C GLY A 211 -13.04 -19.09 4.86
N ILE A 212 -12.24 -19.92 4.20
CA ILE A 212 -12.33 -20.13 2.75
C ILE A 212 -13.56 -20.97 2.38
N ASN A 213 -13.91 -20.94 1.11
CA ASN A 213 -15.06 -21.69 0.59
C ASN A 213 -14.68 -22.47 -0.68
N GLN A 214 -15.23 -23.69 -0.82
CA GLN A 214 -15.08 -24.49 -2.03
C GLN A 214 -15.79 -23.87 -3.24
N LYS A 215 -16.84 -23.11 -2.98
CA LYS A 215 -17.69 -22.50 -4.01
C LYS A 215 -17.74 -21.00 -3.85
N ASP A 216 -17.75 -20.30 -4.97
CA ASP A 216 -17.98 -18.87 -5.00
C ASP A 216 -19.45 -18.53 -4.63
N SER A 217 -19.73 -17.23 -4.51
CA SER A 217 -21.08 -16.74 -4.19
C SER A 217 -22.14 -17.07 -5.26
N GLN A 218 -21.71 -17.51 -6.44
CA GLN A 218 -22.59 -17.93 -7.53
C GLN A 218 -22.80 -19.47 -7.55
N GLY A 219 -22.13 -20.21 -6.65
CA GLY A 219 -22.24 -21.67 -6.55
C GLY A 219 -21.28 -22.45 -7.44
N ASN A 220 -20.37 -21.79 -8.16
CA ASN A 220 -19.37 -22.46 -8.98
C ASN A 220 -18.23 -22.97 -8.12
N THR A 221 -17.69 -24.14 -8.45
CA THR A 221 -16.50 -24.69 -7.76
C THR A 221 -15.30 -23.78 -8.01
N ALA A 222 -14.70 -23.28 -6.94
CA ALA A 222 -13.55 -22.41 -6.95
C ALA A 222 -12.28 -23.10 -6.42
N LEU A 223 -12.43 -24.11 -5.57
CA LEU A 223 -11.29 -24.75 -4.93
C LEU A 223 -10.55 -25.68 -5.90
N SER A 224 -9.26 -25.40 -6.13
CA SER A 224 -8.35 -26.28 -6.86
C SER A 224 -6.90 -26.07 -6.41
N LEU A 225 -6.13 -27.16 -6.39
CA LEU A 225 -4.68 -27.16 -6.14
C LEU A 225 -3.97 -27.65 -7.40
N LYS A 226 -3.00 -26.87 -7.85
CA LYS A 226 -2.15 -27.18 -9.01
C LYS A 226 -0.70 -26.91 -8.65
N ALA A 227 0.22 -27.59 -9.30
CA ALA A 227 1.64 -27.34 -9.13
C ALA A 227 2.34 -27.38 -10.49
N GLN A 228 3.36 -26.55 -10.67
CA GLN A 228 4.16 -26.47 -11.89
C GLN A 228 5.64 -26.56 -11.55
N ASP A 229 6.41 -27.16 -12.45
CA ASP A 229 7.88 -27.18 -12.34
C ASP A 229 8.50 -25.90 -12.94
N ALA A 230 9.81 -25.70 -12.75
CA ALA A 230 10.54 -24.54 -13.28
C ALA A 230 10.52 -24.40 -14.81
N ALA A 231 10.08 -25.43 -15.54
CA ALA A 231 9.87 -25.38 -16.97
C ALA A 231 8.43 -25.02 -17.36
N GLY A 232 7.53 -24.82 -16.37
CA GLY A 232 6.11 -24.52 -16.55
C GLY A 232 5.25 -25.76 -16.86
N ASN A 233 5.79 -26.97 -16.68
CA ASN A 233 4.99 -28.20 -16.87
C ASN A 233 4.16 -28.47 -15.61
N THR A 234 2.90 -28.86 -15.78
CA THR A 234 2.04 -29.23 -14.66
C THR A 234 2.52 -30.53 -14.03
N ILE A 235 2.70 -30.52 -12.70
CA ILE A 235 2.95 -31.69 -11.88
C ILE A 235 1.62 -32.40 -11.68
N ASP A 236 1.57 -33.71 -11.95
CA ASP A 236 0.34 -34.50 -11.82
C ASP A 236 0.03 -34.79 -10.35
N LEU A 237 -1.06 -34.21 -9.87
CA LEU A 237 -1.59 -34.42 -8.51
C LEU A 237 -2.83 -35.33 -8.51
N SER A 238 -3.22 -35.91 -9.66
CA SER A 238 -4.46 -36.73 -9.77
C SER A 238 -4.41 -38.05 -9.02
N GLY A 239 -3.22 -38.49 -8.64
CA GLY A 239 -3.02 -39.68 -7.80
C GLY A 239 -3.31 -39.49 -6.31
N PHE A 240 -3.50 -38.23 -5.86
CA PHE A 240 -3.70 -37.89 -4.47
C PHE A 240 -5.18 -37.65 -4.13
N THR A 241 -5.60 -38.03 -2.92
CA THR A 241 -6.99 -37.89 -2.49
C THR A 241 -7.19 -36.57 -1.78
N GLN A 242 -7.92 -35.65 -2.42
CA GLN A 242 -8.26 -34.35 -1.82
C GLN A 242 -9.57 -34.44 -1.03
N THR A 243 -9.55 -34.06 0.24
CA THR A 243 -10.72 -34.03 1.13
C THR A 243 -10.83 -32.68 1.81
N VAL A 244 -12.02 -32.07 1.79
CA VAL A 244 -12.29 -30.86 2.54
C VAL A 244 -12.83 -31.24 3.92
N LYS A 245 -12.24 -30.68 4.94
CA LYS A 245 -12.54 -30.92 6.36
C LYS A 245 -13.00 -29.63 7.04
N THR A 246 -13.70 -29.79 8.16
CA THR A 246 -14.07 -28.67 9.02
C THR A 246 -13.46 -28.88 10.40
N THR A 247 -13.28 -27.84 11.19
CA THR A 247 -12.79 -27.93 12.58
C THR A 247 -13.74 -28.72 13.48
N LYS A 248 -14.99 -28.92 13.06
CA LYS A 248 -15.97 -29.80 13.73
C LYS A 248 -15.60 -31.26 13.58
N ASP A 249 -14.79 -31.62 12.59
CA ASP A 249 -14.24 -32.96 12.40
C ASP A 249 -13.02 -33.20 13.31
N SER A 250 -13.00 -32.60 14.48
CA SER A 250 -11.88 -32.35 15.40
C SER A 250 -10.97 -33.56 15.71
N ALA A 251 -11.44 -34.77 15.55
CA ALA A 251 -10.62 -35.97 15.77
C ALA A 251 -9.81 -36.38 14.52
N THR A 252 -10.14 -35.82 13.33
CA THR A 252 -9.62 -36.36 12.06
C THR A 252 -9.09 -35.34 11.07
N TYR A 253 -9.29 -34.04 11.28
CA TYR A 253 -8.89 -33.07 10.28
C TYR A 253 -7.37 -32.94 10.08
N TYR A 254 -6.57 -33.17 11.12
CA TYR A 254 -5.11 -33.30 11.01
C TYR A 254 -4.62 -34.74 10.71
N GLN A 255 -5.51 -35.75 10.78
CA GLN A 255 -5.14 -37.10 10.38
C GLN A 255 -5.13 -37.21 8.86
N VAL A 256 -3.97 -37.34 8.28
CA VAL A 256 -3.74 -37.41 6.84
C VAL A 256 -2.94 -38.65 6.50
N GLY A 257 -3.40 -39.41 5.51
CA GLY A 257 -2.64 -40.54 4.96
C GLY A 257 -1.47 -40.02 4.07
N PRO A 258 -0.53 -40.90 3.71
CA PRO A 258 0.64 -40.51 2.93
C PRO A 258 0.31 -39.82 1.59
N ASP A 259 -0.81 -40.21 0.97
CA ASP A 259 -1.29 -39.77 -0.33
C ASP A 259 -2.50 -38.80 -0.24
N ASP A 260 -2.84 -38.35 0.97
CA ASP A 260 -4.03 -37.54 1.20
C ASP A 260 -3.69 -36.05 1.32
N ILE A 261 -4.67 -35.20 0.92
CA ILE A 261 -4.67 -33.75 1.06
C ILE A 261 -5.94 -33.37 1.83
N ASN A 262 -5.80 -32.83 3.03
CA ASN A 262 -6.91 -32.28 3.79
C ASN A 262 -6.91 -30.76 3.72
N ILE A 263 -8.00 -30.16 3.26
CA ILE A 263 -8.19 -28.69 3.21
C ILE A 263 -9.16 -28.32 4.31
N ILE A 264 -8.73 -27.43 5.20
CA ILE A 264 -9.52 -27.00 6.37
C ILE A 264 -10.09 -25.61 6.04
N GLU A 265 -11.41 -25.55 5.81
CA GLU A 265 -12.05 -24.30 5.36
C GLU A 265 -11.95 -23.18 6.40
N GLU A 266 -12.11 -23.47 7.69
CA GLU A 266 -12.16 -22.45 8.73
C GLU A 266 -10.80 -21.79 8.98
N THR A 267 -9.69 -22.55 8.88
CA THR A 267 -8.35 -22.02 9.16
C THR A 267 -7.58 -21.64 7.89
N GLY A 268 -8.07 -22.06 6.71
CA GLY A 268 -7.31 -21.87 5.46
C GLY A 268 -6.05 -22.73 5.36
N GLU A 269 -5.89 -23.74 6.24
CA GLU A 269 -4.75 -24.65 6.20
C GLU A 269 -5.00 -25.80 5.20
N ILE A 270 -4.00 -26.12 4.42
CA ILE A 270 -3.96 -27.32 3.58
C ILE A 270 -2.91 -28.25 4.17
N ILE A 271 -3.34 -29.44 4.60
CA ILE A 271 -2.51 -30.44 5.27
C ILE A 271 -2.18 -31.55 4.28
N PHE A 272 -0.93 -31.93 4.21
CA PHE A 272 -0.42 -32.89 3.25
C PHE A 272 0.13 -34.15 3.91
N GLY A 273 -0.08 -35.29 3.25
CA GLY A 273 0.67 -36.53 3.50
C GLY A 273 2.11 -36.43 2.96
N GLU A 274 2.97 -37.32 3.39
CA GLU A 274 4.41 -37.30 3.09
C GLU A 274 4.70 -37.39 1.58
N ASN A 275 3.95 -38.20 0.84
CA ASN A 275 4.16 -38.34 -0.61
C ASN A 275 3.77 -37.08 -1.37
N VAL A 276 2.66 -36.44 -0.95
CA VAL A 276 2.20 -35.17 -1.52
C VAL A 276 3.23 -34.07 -1.26
N TYR A 277 3.71 -33.94 -0.03
CA TYR A 277 4.74 -32.97 0.35
C TYR A 277 6.02 -33.14 -0.50
N ASN A 278 6.50 -34.38 -0.64
CA ASN A 278 7.70 -34.67 -1.44
C ASN A 278 7.50 -34.33 -2.93
N THR A 279 6.28 -34.40 -3.43
CA THR A 279 5.93 -34.03 -4.80
C THR A 279 5.88 -32.51 -4.94
N LEU A 280 5.18 -31.82 -4.02
CA LEU A 280 5.07 -30.35 -4.04
C LEU A 280 6.41 -29.64 -3.83
N LYS A 281 7.34 -30.25 -3.09
CA LYS A 281 8.70 -29.73 -2.91
C LYS A 281 9.51 -29.63 -4.20
N GLN A 282 9.11 -30.34 -5.26
CA GLN A 282 9.74 -30.29 -6.58
C GLN A 282 9.10 -29.25 -7.51
N ALA A 283 8.02 -28.59 -7.08
CA ALA A 283 7.39 -27.53 -7.81
C ALA A 283 8.25 -26.25 -7.78
N ASP A 284 8.00 -25.36 -8.71
CA ASP A 284 8.49 -23.98 -8.70
C ASP A 284 7.35 -23.03 -8.29
N ASP A 285 6.12 -23.37 -8.74
CA ASP A 285 4.90 -22.62 -8.43
C ASP A 285 3.80 -23.58 -7.99
N ILE A 286 3.18 -23.28 -6.85
CA ILE A 286 2.03 -23.96 -6.28
C ILE A 286 0.86 -22.99 -6.33
N VAL A 287 -0.12 -23.29 -7.17
CA VAL A 287 -1.29 -22.44 -7.39
C VAL A 287 -2.51 -23.01 -6.70
N VAL A 288 -3.09 -22.22 -5.82
CA VAL A 288 -4.34 -22.57 -5.13
C VAL A 288 -5.43 -21.59 -5.53
N ASP A 289 -6.47 -22.11 -6.18
CA ASP A 289 -7.69 -21.35 -6.43
C ASP A 289 -8.68 -21.65 -5.30
N TYR A 290 -9.32 -20.62 -4.75
CA TYR A 290 -10.36 -20.78 -3.72
C TYR A 290 -11.32 -19.58 -3.72
N ALA A 291 -12.46 -19.72 -3.05
CA ALA A 291 -13.36 -18.60 -2.81
C ALA A 291 -13.31 -18.13 -1.36
N LYS A 292 -13.54 -16.84 -1.14
CA LYS A 292 -13.84 -16.28 0.19
C LYS A 292 -15.08 -15.39 0.05
N ASN A 293 -16.15 -15.83 0.74
CA ASN A 293 -17.47 -15.20 0.64
C ASN A 293 -17.78 -14.26 1.80
N LYS A 294 -16.93 -14.22 2.82
CA LYS A 294 -17.08 -13.36 4.00
C LYS A 294 -15.74 -12.82 4.39
N PHE A 295 -15.69 -11.52 4.62
CA PHE A 295 -14.52 -10.80 5.10
C PHE A 295 -14.81 -10.16 6.45
N GLU A 296 -13.75 -9.89 7.19
CA GLU A 296 -13.79 -9.15 8.45
C GLU A 296 -13.03 -7.83 8.31
N ALA A 297 -13.26 -6.90 9.22
CA ALA A 297 -12.44 -5.69 9.29
C ALA A 297 -11.01 -6.09 9.63
N GLY A 298 -10.03 -5.50 8.94
CA GLY A 298 -8.62 -5.87 9.06
C GLY A 298 -8.15 -6.88 8.02
N ASP A 299 -9.04 -7.65 7.37
CA ASP A 299 -8.64 -8.53 6.25
C ASP A 299 -8.04 -7.71 5.11
N LEU A 300 -6.94 -8.17 4.54
CA LEU A 300 -6.34 -7.57 3.35
C LEU A 300 -7.29 -7.72 2.15
N ARG A 301 -7.35 -6.72 1.29
CA ARG A 301 -8.21 -6.79 0.10
C ARG A 301 -7.54 -7.58 -1.02
N PRO A 302 -8.14 -8.67 -1.52
CA PRO A 302 -7.52 -9.56 -2.51
C PRO A 302 -7.05 -8.83 -3.78
N GLU A 303 -7.77 -7.81 -4.22
CA GLU A 303 -7.46 -7.06 -5.44
C GLU A 303 -6.12 -6.32 -5.43
N HIS A 304 -5.48 -6.17 -4.27
CA HIS A 304 -4.16 -5.54 -4.15
C HIS A 304 -3.02 -6.56 -4.12
N TYR A 305 -3.31 -7.83 -3.86
CA TYR A 305 -2.33 -8.89 -3.62
C TYR A 305 -2.34 -9.96 -4.70
N PHE A 306 -3.53 -10.42 -5.08
CA PHE A 306 -3.73 -11.63 -5.87
C PHE A 306 -4.43 -11.34 -7.19
N ASP A 307 -4.30 -12.28 -8.12
CA ASP A 307 -5.21 -12.36 -9.23
C ASP A 307 -6.55 -12.86 -8.71
N CYS A 308 -7.59 -12.08 -8.92
CA CYS A 308 -8.88 -12.41 -8.32
C CYS A 308 -10.06 -11.87 -9.13
N THR A 309 -11.21 -12.49 -8.91
CA THR A 309 -12.49 -11.99 -9.40
C THR A 309 -13.36 -11.60 -8.23
N GLN A 310 -13.69 -10.33 -8.16
CA GLN A 310 -14.60 -9.76 -7.15
C GLN A 310 -16.04 -9.87 -7.61
N PHE A 311 -16.89 -10.37 -6.74
CA PHE A 311 -18.35 -10.37 -6.88
C PHE A 311 -18.92 -9.36 -5.89
N THR A 312 -19.72 -8.42 -6.37
CA THR A 312 -20.36 -7.40 -5.54
C THR A 312 -21.85 -7.44 -5.75
N GLU A 313 -22.60 -7.72 -4.69
CA GLU A 313 -24.06 -7.70 -4.72
C GLU A 313 -24.56 -6.26 -4.83
N GLN A 314 -25.36 -6.00 -5.86
CA GLN A 314 -25.98 -4.71 -6.12
C GLN A 314 -27.34 -4.61 -5.42
N SER A 315 -27.80 -3.40 -5.14
CA SER A 315 -29.10 -3.14 -4.49
C SER A 315 -30.31 -3.61 -5.31
N ASP A 316 -30.14 -3.92 -6.58
CA ASP A 316 -31.17 -4.49 -7.47
C ASP A 316 -31.16 -6.03 -7.51
N GLY A 317 -30.33 -6.68 -6.70
CA GLY A 317 -30.18 -8.13 -6.63
C GLY A 317 -29.31 -8.72 -7.74
N THR A 318 -28.69 -7.89 -8.58
CA THR A 318 -27.69 -8.35 -9.56
C THR A 318 -26.31 -8.42 -8.94
N THR A 319 -25.45 -9.31 -9.45
CA THR A 319 -24.04 -9.40 -9.03
C THR A 319 -23.18 -8.74 -10.09
N LYS A 320 -22.38 -7.75 -9.68
CA LYS A 320 -21.34 -7.17 -10.51
C LYS A 320 -20.06 -7.98 -10.36
N GLU A 321 -19.49 -8.40 -11.45
CA GLU A 321 -18.22 -9.12 -11.53
C GLU A 321 -17.11 -8.21 -12.05
N VAL A 322 -15.95 -8.21 -11.36
CA VAL A 322 -14.76 -7.46 -11.76
C VAL A 322 -13.53 -8.35 -11.55
N THR A 323 -12.79 -8.61 -12.61
CA THR A 323 -11.55 -9.38 -12.55
C THR A 323 -10.35 -8.44 -12.42
N TYR A 324 -9.46 -8.77 -11.50
CA TYR A 324 -8.20 -8.10 -11.25
C TYR A 324 -7.04 -9.05 -11.57
N ASP A 325 -6.06 -8.52 -12.27
CA ASP A 325 -4.83 -9.19 -12.66
C ASP A 325 -3.69 -8.34 -12.05
N THR A 326 -3.26 -8.72 -10.88
CA THR A 326 -2.43 -7.87 -10.00
C THR A 326 -1.10 -8.54 -9.63
N TYR A 327 -1.02 -9.87 -9.66
CA TYR A 327 0.09 -10.64 -9.10
C TYR A 327 1.45 -10.23 -9.70
N GLU A 328 1.59 -10.22 -11.03
CA GLU A 328 2.86 -9.90 -11.70
C GLU A 328 3.01 -8.43 -12.13
N LYS A 329 1.97 -7.60 -12.00
CA LYS A 329 1.96 -6.25 -12.55
C LYS A 329 2.44 -5.21 -11.55
N ALA A 330 3.53 -4.53 -11.90
CA ALA A 330 3.99 -3.36 -11.16
C ALA A 330 3.05 -2.16 -11.36
N GLN A 331 2.65 -1.51 -10.27
CA GLN A 331 1.70 -0.41 -10.25
C GLN A 331 2.37 0.91 -9.81
N GLY A 332 3.37 1.36 -10.58
CA GLY A 332 4.11 2.58 -10.28
C GLY A 332 3.35 3.86 -10.66
N ILE A 333 3.16 4.79 -9.72
CA ILE A 333 2.62 6.14 -9.94
C ILE A 333 3.79 7.11 -10.03
N TYR A 334 3.82 7.89 -11.12
CA TYR A 334 4.90 8.80 -11.42
C TYR A 334 4.42 10.24 -11.48
N TYR A 335 5.13 11.14 -10.81
CA TYR A 335 4.93 12.59 -10.91
C TYR A 335 6.02 13.19 -11.77
N GLU A 336 5.63 14.04 -12.72
CA GLU A 336 6.57 14.85 -13.49
C GLU A 336 7.04 16.01 -12.62
N VAL A 337 8.33 16.03 -12.28
CA VAL A 337 8.92 16.98 -11.32
C VAL A 337 9.86 17.98 -11.98
N ASN A 338 10.17 17.79 -13.25
CA ASN A 338 10.90 18.72 -14.12
C ASN A 338 10.69 18.29 -15.58
N PHE A 339 11.11 19.09 -16.55
CA PHE A 339 11.07 18.76 -17.97
C PHE A 339 11.64 17.37 -18.23
N SER A 340 10.80 16.47 -18.72
CA SER A 340 11.13 15.05 -18.99
C SER A 340 11.73 14.27 -17.82
N GLN A 341 11.45 14.66 -16.57
CA GLN A 341 11.90 13.96 -15.37
C GLN A 341 10.73 13.55 -14.50
N ASN A 342 10.61 12.26 -14.33
CA ASN A 342 9.58 11.66 -13.49
C ASN A 342 10.20 11.04 -12.24
N ILE A 343 9.44 11.02 -11.15
CA ILE A 343 9.77 10.32 -9.93
C ILE A 343 8.59 9.42 -9.54
N GLN A 344 8.89 8.19 -9.16
CA GLN A 344 7.88 7.30 -8.61
C GLN A 344 7.59 7.72 -7.18
N VAL A 345 6.31 7.95 -6.86
CA VAL A 345 5.89 8.42 -5.53
C VAL A 345 5.31 7.33 -4.66
N ASN A 346 4.70 6.29 -5.25
CA ASN A 346 4.07 5.22 -4.49
C ASN A 346 5.01 4.04 -4.24
N THR A 347 4.66 3.27 -3.22
CA THR A 347 5.18 1.93 -2.92
C THR A 347 3.99 1.00 -2.79
N GLU A 348 4.08 -0.22 -3.32
CA GLU A 348 2.99 -1.18 -3.27
C GLU A 348 2.92 -1.87 -1.91
N GLY A 349 1.73 -1.93 -1.31
CA GLY A 349 1.49 -2.51 0.02
C GLY A 349 1.84 -3.98 0.11
N LYS A 350 1.64 -4.75 -0.97
CA LYS A 350 2.00 -6.18 -1.03
C LYS A 350 3.48 -6.48 -0.76
N LYS A 351 4.36 -5.47 -0.91
CA LYS A 351 5.80 -5.59 -0.60
C LYS A 351 6.15 -5.23 0.85
N ILE A 352 5.19 -4.69 1.61
CA ILE A 352 5.40 -4.19 2.97
C ILE A 352 4.65 -5.04 3.98
N ILE A 353 3.38 -5.31 3.70
CA ILE A 353 2.46 -6.12 4.49
C ILE A 353 2.06 -7.28 3.59
N ASN A 354 2.65 -8.44 3.81
CA ASN A 354 2.31 -9.67 3.08
C ASN A 354 1.38 -10.55 3.92
N ASP A 355 0.75 -11.52 3.29
CA ASP A 355 -0.13 -12.49 3.93
C ASP A 355 0.62 -13.38 4.94
N ASP A 356 1.88 -13.73 4.67
CA ASP A 356 2.72 -14.52 5.59
C ASP A 356 2.93 -13.81 6.92
N MET A 357 3.04 -12.50 6.94
CA MET A 357 3.15 -11.72 8.18
C MET A 357 1.90 -11.91 9.04
N SER A 358 0.72 -11.81 8.44
CA SER A 358 -0.56 -12.03 9.12
C SER A 358 -0.68 -13.48 9.61
N ASN A 359 -0.35 -14.45 8.77
CA ASN A 359 -0.35 -15.87 9.11
C ASN A 359 0.59 -16.18 10.29
N ASN A 360 1.78 -15.60 10.30
CA ASN A 360 2.74 -15.79 11.39
C ASN A 360 2.25 -15.18 12.71
N ILE A 361 1.59 -14.03 12.69
CA ILE A 361 0.96 -13.45 13.90
C ILE A 361 -0.17 -14.34 14.39
N ASN A 362 -1.02 -14.85 13.49
CA ASN A 362 -2.10 -15.77 13.83
C ASN A 362 -1.56 -17.08 14.42
N ASP A 363 -0.47 -17.63 13.89
CA ASP A 363 0.19 -18.82 14.46
C ASP A 363 0.70 -18.59 15.90
N LEU A 364 1.27 -17.41 16.17
CA LEU A 364 1.68 -17.05 17.54
C LEU A 364 0.45 -17.01 18.48
N ILE A 365 -0.60 -16.35 18.06
CA ILE A 365 -1.86 -16.24 18.82
C ILE A 365 -2.46 -17.63 19.05
N TYR A 366 -2.55 -18.44 18.01
CA TYR A 366 -3.12 -19.78 18.06
C TYR A 366 -2.37 -20.70 19.05
N THR A 367 -1.02 -20.70 19.00
CA THR A 367 -0.24 -21.55 19.94
C THR A 367 -0.39 -21.15 21.39
N LEU A 368 -0.55 -19.85 21.67
CA LEU A 368 -0.87 -19.35 23.03
C LEU A 368 -2.27 -19.79 23.48
N GLN A 369 -3.26 -19.68 22.60
CA GLN A 369 -4.65 -20.09 22.90
C GLN A 369 -4.75 -21.59 23.15
N GLU A 370 -4.08 -22.40 22.35
CA GLU A 370 -4.04 -23.86 22.49
C GLU A 370 -3.44 -24.30 23.81
N LEU A 371 -2.33 -23.68 24.24
CA LEU A 371 -1.71 -23.95 25.52
C LEU A 371 -2.62 -23.55 26.70
N ASP A 372 -3.25 -22.36 26.62
CA ASP A 372 -4.17 -21.87 27.63
C ASP A 372 -5.42 -22.76 27.75
N ALA A 373 -5.94 -23.27 26.64
CA ALA A 373 -7.06 -24.23 26.63
C ALA A 373 -6.69 -25.54 27.34
N ALA A 374 -5.49 -26.10 27.11
CA ALA A 374 -5.03 -27.31 27.77
C ALA A 374 -4.84 -27.11 29.28
N GLU A 375 -4.28 -25.96 29.72
CA GLU A 375 -4.14 -25.65 31.15
C GLU A 375 -5.50 -25.45 31.84
N LYS A 376 -6.46 -24.84 31.15
CA LYS A 376 -7.85 -24.75 31.64
C LYS A 376 -8.49 -26.14 31.80
N THR A 377 -8.28 -27.04 30.84
CA THR A 377 -8.73 -28.43 30.90
C THR A 377 -8.11 -29.16 32.12
N GLN A 378 -6.79 -28.99 32.33
CA GLN A 378 -6.12 -29.51 33.51
C GLN A 378 -6.76 -29.03 34.82
N THR A 379 -7.03 -27.73 34.89
CA THR A 379 -7.64 -27.11 36.08
C THR A 379 -9.06 -27.65 36.32
N LYS A 380 -9.85 -27.80 35.26
CA LYS A 380 -11.20 -28.39 35.35
C LYS A 380 -11.17 -29.83 35.86
N LEU A 381 -10.28 -30.66 35.31
CA LEU A 381 -10.11 -32.05 35.76
C LEU A 381 -9.65 -32.15 37.24
N LYS A 382 -8.74 -31.28 37.69
CA LYS A 382 -8.33 -31.19 39.10
C LYS A 382 -9.50 -30.83 40.01
N ASN A 383 -10.34 -29.86 39.58
CA ASN A 383 -11.54 -29.49 40.31
C ASN A 383 -12.58 -30.61 40.37
N MET A 384 -12.78 -31.36 39.26
CA MET A 384 -13.65 -32.54 39.23
C MET A 384 -13.16 -33.61 40.20
N LEU A 385 -11.84 -33.86 40.27
CA LEU A 385 -11.27 -34.82 41.20
C LEU A 385 -11.53 -34.45 42.68
N ALA A 386 -11.61 -33.12 42.97
CA ALA A 386 -11.97 -32.63 44.31
C ALA A 386 -13.47 -32.60 44.58
N ASP A 387 -14.30 -32.73 43.54
CA ASP A 387 -15.75 -32.76 43.70
C ASP A 387 -16.21 -34.10 44.32
N ARG A 388 -17.13 -34.02 45.30
CA ARG A 388 -17.65 -35.16 46.03
C ARG A 388 -18.32 -36.20 45.12
N GLN A 389 -18.88 -35.76 44.01
CA GLN A 389 -19.53 -36.62 43.02
C GLN A 389 -18.53 -37.63 42.44
N TYR A 390 -17.33 -37.17 42.04
CA TYR A 390 -16.31 -38.00 41.41
C TYR A 390 -15.36 -38.62 42.44
N ALA A 391 -15.02 -37.91 43.49
CA ALA A 391 -14.11 -38.36 44.53
C ALA A 391 -14.56 -39.63 45.27
N SER A 392 -15.86 -39.88 45.32
CA SER A 392 -16.44 -41.08 45.94
C SER A 392 -16.54 -42.28 44.98
N ASN A 393 -16.17 -42.17 43.72
CA ASN A 393 -16.25 -43.19 42.69
C ASN A 393 -14.84 -43.58 42.20
N ASP A 394 -14.37 -44.77 42.61
CA ASP A 394 -13.02 -45.24 42.25
C ASP A 394 -12.79 -45.33 40.74
N THR A 395 -13.83 -45.64 39.95
CA THR A 395 -13.73 -45.67 38.48
C THR A 395 -13.55 -44.26 37.92
N ALA A 396 -14.30 -43.30 38.43
CA ALA A 396 -14.18 -41.88 38.04
C ALA A 396 -12.80 -41.33 38.40
N VAL A 397 -12.33 -41.60 39.61
CA VAL A 397 -10.99 -41.18 40.06
C VAL A 397 -9.88 -41.72 39.16
N LYS A 398 -9.96 -43.01 38.78
CA LYS A 398 -8.98 -43.63 37.88
C LYS A 398 -9.03 -43.01 36.49
N GLN A 399 -10.21 -42.78 35.94
CA GLN A 399 -10.39 -42.17 34.60
C GLN A 399 -9.88 -40.74 34.57
N ILE A 400 -10.28 -39.92 35.57
CA ILE A 400 -9.83 -38.52 35.65
C ILE A 400 -8.31 -38.45 35.85
N ASN A 401 -7.70 -39.32 36.63
CA ASN A 401 -6.25 -39.36 36.79
C ASN A 401 -5.55 -39.74 35.48
N ALA A 402 -6.06 -40.69 34.70
CA ALA A 402 -5.51 -41.03 33.39
C ALA A 402 -5.60 -39.83 32.43
N MET A 403 -6.73 -39.11 32.42
CA MET A 403 -6.90 -37.89 31.65
C MET A 403 -5.96 -36.75 32.10
N LEU A 404 -5.69 -36.64 33.43
CA LEU A 404 -4.73 -35.70 33.97
C LEU A 404 -3.29 -35.99 33.53
N GLU A 405 -2.91 -37.28 33.48
CA GLU A 405 -1.61 -37.68 32.94
C GLU A 405 -1.48 -37.27 31.46
N ASP A 406 -2.49 -37.55 30.65
CA ASP A 406 -2.51 -37.21 29.24
C ASP A 406 -2.52 -35.70 29.02
N VAL A 407 -3.32 -34.91 29.77
CA VAL A 407 -3.30 -33.42 29.70
C VAL A 407 -1.93 -32.84 30.06
N ASN A 408 -1.22 -33.44 31.01
CA ASN A 408 0.14 -32.98 31.34
C ASN A 408 1.09 -33.21 30.16
N VAL A 409 0.94 -34.32 29.44
CA VAL A 409 1.72 -34.56 28.21
C VAL A 409 1.29 -33.60 27.10
N GLU A 410 0.00 -33.36 26.96
CA GLU A 410 -0.54 -32.38 26.00
C GLU A 410 0.03 -30.96 26.23
N ILE A 411 0.00 -30.48 27.48
CA ILE A 411 0.59 -29.22 27.89
C ILE A 411 2.08 -29.17 27.54
N ALA A 412 2.83 -30.24 27.80
CA ALA A 412 4.26 -30.25 27.47
C ALA A 412 4.51 -30.18 25.97
N ILE A 413 3.71 -30.87 25.13
CA ILE A 413 3.82 -30.81 23.68
C ILE A 413 3.43 -29.42 23.17
N LYS A 414 2.31 -28.86 23.62
CA LYS A 414 1.84 -27.53 23.21
C LYS A 414 2.81 -26.43 23.62
N LYS A 415 3.44 -26.56 24.79
CA LYS A 415 4.48 -25.66 25.27
C LYS A 415 5.74 -25.73 24.38
N GLU A 416 6.20 -26.92 24.04
CA GLU A 416 7.31 -27.14 23.10
C GLU A 416 6.98 -26.55 21.72
N THR A 417 5.74 -26.76 21.25
CA THR A 417 5.27 -26.21 19.95
C THR A 417 5.24 -24.68 19.98
N MET A 418 4.68 -24.07 21.03
CA MET A 418 4.68 -22.63 21.24
C MET A 418 6.11 -22.07 21.18
N GLN A 419 7.03 -22.63 21.98
CA GLN A 419 8.43 -22.17 22.00
C GLN A 419 9.09 -22.25 20.62
N LYS A 420 8.85 -23.33 19.86
CA LYS A 420 9.38 -23.49 18.50
C LYS A 420 8.77 -22.49 17.53
N THR A 421 7.46 -22.25 17.60
CA THR A 421 6.77 -21.26 16.76
C THR A 421 7.30 -19.86 17.04
N PHE A 422 7.44 -19.49 18.32
CA PHE A 422 8.02 -18.21 18.72
C PHE A 422 9.48 -18.07 18.26
N ALA A 423 10.31 -19.09 18.44
CA ALA A 423 11.70 -19.10 17.98
C ALA A 423 11.84 -18.97 16.45
N LYS A 424 11.00 -19.67 15.67
CA LYS A 424 10.95 -19.54 14.21
C LYS A 424 10.59 -18.10 13.81
N ASN A 425 9.59 -17.54 14.47
CA ASN A 425 9.09 -16.21 14.16
C ASN A 425 10.07 -15.08 14.50
N ILE A 426 11.06 -15.27 15.37
CA ILE A 426 12.18 -14.29 15.53
C ILE A 426 12.87 -14.05 14.19
N THR A 427 13.15 -15.12 13.43
CA THR A 427 13.80 -15.01 12.12
C THR A 427 12.86 -14.45 11.05
N ASN A 428 11.60 -14.87 11.06
CA ASN A 428 10.61 -14.38 10.08
C ASN A 428 10.39 -12.87 10.23
N PHE A 429 10.17 -12.39 11.45
CA PHE A 429 9.99 -10.95 11.69
C PHE A 429 11.25 -10.14 11.44
N GLN A 430 12.45 -10.73 11.63
CA GLN A 430 13.68 -10.09 11.18
C GLN A 430 13.69 -9.94 9.65
N GLY A 431 13.29 -10.96 8.91
CA GLY A 431 13.15 -10.90 7.45
C GLY A 431 12.20 -9.80 7.01
N TYR A 432 11.01 -9.69 7.62
CA TYR A 432 10.06 -8.61 7.29
C TYR A 432 10.62 -7.22 7.59
N MET A 433 11.34 -7.04 8.69
CA MET A 433 12.01 -5.77 9.00
C MET A 433 13.10 -5.44 7.97
N ASP A 434 13.86 -6.42 7.49
CA ASP A 434 14.88 -6.24 6.48
C ASP A 434 14.25 -5.83 5.12
N GLU A 435 13.13 -6.42 4.74
CA GLU A 435 12.35 -6.03 3.56
C GLU A 435 11.82 -4.59 3.67
N VAL A 436 11.19 -4.25 4.80
CA VAL A 436 10.71 -2.88 5.05
C VAL A 436 11.86 -1.88 5.04
N SER A 437 13.02 -2.23 5.62
CA SER A 437 14.22 -1.38 5.62
C SER A 437 14.78 -1.16 4.20
N ALA A 438 14.75 -2.18 3.35
CA ALA A 438 15.12 -2.05 1.94
C ALA A 438 14.21 -1.07 1.20
N ILE A 439 12.90 -1.14 1.47
CA ILE A 439 11.90 -0.22 0.92
C ILE A 439 12.10 1.20 1.45
N GLN A 440 12.38 1.37 2.75
CA GLN A 440 12.70 2.67 3.34
C GLN A 440 13.93 3.31 2.68
N SER A 441 14.95 2.51 2.39
CA SER A 441 16.17 2.96 1.69
C SER A 441 15.86 3.43 0.27
N ASP A 442 14.98 2.72 -0.46
CA ASP A 442 14.54 3.13 -1.80
C ASP A 442 13.72 4.43 -1.75
N VAL A 443 12.77 4.56 -0.81
CA VAL A 443 12.01 5.79 -0.59
C VAL A 443 12.93 6.95 -0.22
N GLY A 444 13.90 6.73 0.67
CA GLY A 444 14.92 7.71 1.04
C GLY A 444 15.76 8.18 -0.15
N SER A 445 16.14 7.25 -1.04
CA SER A 445 16.84 7.57 -2.29
C SER A 445 15.99 8.42 -3.24
N ARG A 446 14.69 8.13 -3.34
CA ARG A 446 13.73 8.93 -4.10
C ARG A 446 13.57 10.33 -3.50
N MET A 447 13.49 10.47 -2.18
CA MET A 447 13.45 11.77 -1.50
C MET A 447 14.70 12.60 -1.76
N THR A 448 15.89 11.99 -1.65
CA THR A 448 17.16 12.67 -1.95
C THR A 448 17.23 13.14 -3.41
N LYS A 449 16.78 12.29 -4.36
CA LYS A 449 16.69 12.67 -5.77
C LYS A 449 15.69 13.81 -5.97
N LEU A 450 14.56 13.81 -5.28
CA LEU A 450 13.55 14.87 -5.34
C LEU A 450 14.11 16.19 -4.82
N ASP A 451 14.87 16.19 -3.73
CA ASP A 451 15.51 17.38 -3.17
C ASP A 451 16.52 18.01 -4.14
N MET A 452 17.34 17.17 -4.80
CA MET A 452 18.26 17.65 -5.83
C MET A 452 17.51 18.28 -7.02
N ILE A 453 16.39 17.69 -7.44
CA ILE A 453 15.54 18.23 -8.50
C ILE A 453 14.88 19.53 -8.05
N LYS A 454 14.37 19.61 -6.82
CA LYS A 454 13.76 20.81 -6.21
C LYS A 454 14.72 22.00 -6.21
N THR A 455 15.96 21.77 -5.80
CA THR A 455 17.01 22.78 -5.81
C THR A 455 17.25 23.29 -7.24
N ARG A 456 17.45 22.39 -8.20
CA ARG A 456 17.69 22.74 -9.60
C ARG A 456 16.49 23.46 -10.23
N VAL A 457 15.26 23.02 -10.00
CA VAL A 457 14.04 23.67 -10.50
C VAL A 457 13.90 25.07 -9.92
N THR A 458 14.26 25.25 -8.64
CA THR A 458 14.23 26.56 -7.99
C THR A 458 15.25 27.52 -8.59
N GLU A 459 16.46 27.09 -8.87
CA GLU A 459 17.50 27.86 -9.55
C GLU A 459 17.10 28.21 -10.99
N GLN A 460 16.56 27.23 -11.74
CA GLN A 460 16.04 27.43 -13.08
C GLN A 460 14.88 28.44 -13.08
N TYR A 461 13.93 28.33 -12.15
CA TYR A 461 12.84 29.28 -12.00
C TYR A 461 13.34 30.71 -11.79
N SER A 462 14.31 30.91 -10.88
CA SER A 462 14.92 32.21 -10.65
C SER A 462 15.58 32.76 -11.94
N THR A 463 16.42 31.95 -12.60
CA THR A 463 17.11 32.33 -13.82
C THR A 463 16.13 32.72 -14.95
N PHE A 464 15.10 31.90 -15.18
CA PHE A 464 14.12 32.22 -16.22
C PHE A 464 13.22 33.39 -15.85
N LYS A 465 12.95 33.64 -14.58
CA LYS A 465 12.25 34.82 -14.09
C LYS A 465 13.05 36.07 -14.34
N ASP A 466 14.37 36.05 -14.09
CA ASP A 466 15.27 37.16 -14.36
C ASP A 466 15.39 37.43 -15.88
N LEU A 467 15.59 36.40 -16.69
CA LEU A 467 15.61 36.51 -18.16
C LEU A 467 14.29 37.05 -18.73
N LYS A 468 13.14 36.66 -18.11
CA LYS A 468 11.84 37.23 -18.47
C LYS A 468 11.78 38.72 -18.14
N SER A 469 12.23 39.11 -16.95
CA SER A 469 12.28 40.52 -16.53
C SER A 469 13.19 41.34 -17.44
N GLU A 470 14.40 40.86 -17.72
CA GLU A 470 15.32 41.52 -18.65
C GLU A 470 14.73 41.67 -20.06
N ASN A 471 13.95 40.72 -20.52
CA ASN A 471 13.35 40.77 -21.86
C ASN A 471 12.12 41.68 -21.92
N GLU A 472 11.27 41.70 -20.88
CA GLU A 472 9.96 42.36 -20.89
C GLU A 472 9.96 43.71 -20.16
N ASP A 473 10.73 43.86 -19.11
CA ASP A 473 10.64 45.00 -18.21
C ASP A 473 11.64 46.08 -18.60
N VAL A 474 11.27 47.33 -18.37
CA VAL A 474 12.15 48.51 -18.47
C VAL A 474 12.34 49.09 -17.08
N SER A 475 13.56 49.53 -16.73
CA SER A 475 13.77 50.17 -15.46
C SER A 475 13.01 51.50 -15.39
N THR A 476 12.49 51.86 -14.22
CA THR A 476 11.73 53.10 -14.02
C THR A 476 12.57 54.33 -14.37
N GLU A 477 13.88 54.28 -14.10
CA GLU A 477 14.84 55.34 -14.43
C GLU A 477 15.03 55.49 -15.94
N GLU A 478 15.22 54.37 -16.64
CA GLU A 478 15.34 54.35 -18.10
C GLU A 478 14.05 54.78 -18.78
N ALA A 479 12.90 54.31 -18.30
CA ALA A 479 11.58 54.70 -18.81
C ALA A 479 11.34 56.22 -18.65
N ALA A 480 11.67 56.78 -17.49
CA ALA A 480 11.53 58.21 -17.22
C ALA A 480 12.48 59.05 -18.08
N LEU A 481 13.72 58.57 -18.30
CA LEU A 481 14.67 59.25 -19.19
C LEU A 481 14.17 59.23 -20.63
N ASN A 482 13.78 58.08 -21.15
CA ASN A 482 13.26 57.93 -22.52
C ASN A 482 11.97 58.72 -22.73
N PHE A 483 11.11 58.85 -21.74
CA PHE A 483 9.91 59.68 -21.78
C PHE A 483 10.28 61.18 -21.88
N LYS A 484 11.20 61.67 -21.02
CA LYS A 484 11.66 63.03 -21.05
C LYS A 484 12.29 63.38 -22.41
N GLU A 485 13.14 62.53 -22.96
CA GLU A 485 13.77 62.71 -24.25
C GLU A 485 12.74 62.79 -25.39
N ALA A 486 11.77 61.83 -25.39
CA ALA A 486 10.69 61.81 -26.36
C ALA A 486 9.83 63.10 -26.32
N ASN A 487 9.55 63.57 -25.07
CA ASN A 487 8.76 64.79 -24.86
C ASN A 487 9.48 66.04 -25.36
N VAL A 488 10.78 66.17 -25.10
CA VAL A 488 11.62 67.34 -25.66
C VAL A 488 11.65 67.29 -27.18
N VAL A 489 11.80 66.12 -27.80
CA VAL A 489 11.77 65.97 -29.27
C VAL A 489 10.40 66.36 -29.83
N TYR A 490 9.30 65.99 -29.16
CA TYR A 490 7.94 66.38 -29.58
C TYR A 490 7.71 67.86 -29.46
N GLU A 491 8.13 68.50 -28.37
CA GLU A 491 8.04 69.97 -28.20
C GLU A 491 8.83 70.70 -29.26
N ALA A 492 10.04 70.21 -29.56
CA ALA A 492 10.87 70.82 -30.67
C ALA A 492 10.21 70.66 -32.06
N ALA A 493 9.61 69.45 -32.31
CA ALA A 493 8.89 69.23 -33.59
C ALA A 493 7.62 70.09 -33.69
N LEU A 494 6.93 70.33 -32.61
CA LEU A 494 5.77 71.20 -32.52
C LEU A 494 6.15 72.64 -32.81
N ALA A 495 7.26 73.17 -32.24
CA ALA A 495 7.77 74.47 -32.47
C ALA A 495 8.25 74.65 -33.93
N ALA A 496 8.96 73.68 -34.49
CA ALA A 496 9.40 73.69 -35.88
C ALA A 496 8.22 73.69 -36.87
N THR A 497 7.22 72.88 -36.64
CA THR A 497 6.01 72.81 -37.48
C THR A 497 5.18 74.04 -37.39
N SER A 498 5.06 74.71 -36.24
CA SER A 498 4.38 75.99 -36.04
C SER A 498 5.07 77.12 -36.85
N ASN A 499 6.40 77.16 -36.84
CA ASN A 499 7.16 78.14 -37.61
C ASN A 499 7.02 77.93 -39.11
N LEU A 500 6.96 76.68 -39.59
CA LEU A 500 6.77 76.37 -41.03
C LEU A 500 5.37 76.78 -41.54
N ILE A 501 4.34 76.52 -40.69
CA ILE A 501 2.95 76.88 -41.04
C ILE A 501 2.76 78.42 -41.04
N ARG A 502 3.40 79.13 -40.13
CA ARG A 502 3.32 80.59 -40.09
C ARG A 502 4.02 81.24 -41.32
N ALA A 503 5.18 80.75 -41.76
CA ALA A 503 5.86 81.21 -42.93
C ALA A 503 5.03 80.95 -44.18
N SER A 504 4.31 79.86 -44.29
CA SER A 504 3.42 79.54 -45.43
C SER A 504 2.16 80.42 -45.49
N LEU A 505 1.64 80.93 -44.38
CA LEU A 505 0.54 81.89 -44.36
C LEU A 505 0.92 83.30 -44.73
N LEU A 506 2.17 83.69 -44.42
CA LEU A 506 2.73 85.05 -44.80
C LEU A 506 3.07 85.17 -46.29
N ASP A 507 3.38 84.07 -46.98
CA ASP A 507 3.63 84.08 -48.45
C ASP A 507 2.33 84.11 -49.29
N TYR A 508 1.15 84.06 -48.65
CA TYR A 508 -0.15 84.05 -49.32
C TYR A 508 -0.94 85.36 -49.09
N LEU A 509 -0.45 86.27 -48.27
CA LEU A 509 -0.92 87.63 -48.07
C LEU A 509 -0.04 88.67 -48.84
#